data_f9d8c70fb1fedc43c29ad1b3600ca37d
#
_entry.id   f9d8c70fb1fedc43c29ad1b3600ca37d
#
_cell.length_a   1.000
_cell.length_b   1.000
_cell.length_c   1.000
_cell.angle_alpha   90.00
_cell.angle_beta   90.00
_cell.angle_gamma   90.00
#
_symmetry.space_group_name_H-M   'P 1'
#
loop_
_entity.id
_entity.type
_entity.pdbx_description
1 polymer ?
#
loop_
_entity_poly.entity_id
_entity_poly.type
_entity_poly.pdbx_seq_one_letter_code
_entity_poly.pdbx_strand_id
1 'polypeptide(L)'
;MGAPVALVDIYPTLMELLDMDTPEFVSGKSFAPLLKDSNARVRESALTELGVNTGYGAKVSGYSIKTDRYRLTQWGYNGVLGFELYDHKFDKEELKNLSKVDSYKFIKDSLTEVLSKRIVEAKKQPKGLDFVTDNPQEWREPREVHSQPK
;
A
#
# COMPACT_ATOMS: atom_id res chain seq x y z
N MET A 1 -19.36 -5.19 0.23
CA MET A 1 -17.93 -4.85 0.36
C MET A 1 -17.67 -3.75 -0.66
N GLY A 2 -16.85 -2.74 -0.35
CA GLY A 2 -16.60 -1.62 -1.25
C GLY A 2 -15.34 -1.85 -2.09
N ALA A 3 -15.29 -1.24 -3.28
CA ALA A 3 -14.10 -1.27 -4.12
C ALA A 3 -12.88 -0.67 -3.38
N PRO A 4 -11.67 -1.25 -3.52
CA PRO A 4 -10.49 -0.71 -2.88
C PRO A 4 -10.10 0.64 -3.50
N VAL A 5 -9.77 1.61 -2.64
CA VAL A 5 -9.23 2.91 -3.00
C VAL A 5 -7.98 3.20 -2.16
N ALA A 6 -7.08 4.05 -2.65
CA ALA A 6 -5.87 4.43 -1.98
C ALA A 6 -5.80 5.95 -1.78
N LEU A 7 -5.03 6.43 -0.80
CA LEU A 7 -4.89 7.88 -0.56
C LEU A 7 -4.35 8.64 -1.77
N VAL A 8 -3.48 8.02 -2.57
CA VAL A 8 -2.95 8.59 -3.82
C VAL A 8 -4.03 8.86 -4.88
N ASP A 9 -5.22 8.27 -4.72
CA ASP A 9 -6.34 8.42 -5.65
C ASP A 9 -7.14 9.70 -5.40
N ILE A 10 -6.98 10.35 -4.25
CA ILE A 10 -7.71 11.56 -3.89
C ILE A 10 -7.39 12.68 -4.87
N TYR A 11 -6.11 12.92 -5.14
CA TYR A 11 -5.70 14.02 -6.03
C TYR A 11 -6.30 13.89 -7.44
N PRO A 12 -6.10 12.79 -8.19
CA PRO A 12 -6.70 12.66 -9.52
C PRO A 12 -8.24 12.65 -9.50
N THR A 13 -8.87 12.25 -8.39
CA THR A 13 -10.33 12.36 -8.24
C THR A 13 -10.77 13.81 -8.16
N LEU A 14 -10.07 14.64 -7.38
CA LEU A 14 -10.39 16.06 -7.29
C LEU A 14 -10.17 16.77 -8.64
N MET A 15 -9.08 16.43 -9.35
CA MET A 15 -8.82 17.00 -10.68
C MET A 15 -9.97 16.66 -11.65
N GLU A 16 -10.43 15.39 -11.70
CA GLU A 16 -11.57 14.99 -12.53
C GLU A 16 -12.87 15.69 -12.15
N LEU A 17 -13.14 15.85 -10.84
CA LEU A 17 -14.37 16.53 -10.38
C LEU A 17 -14.37 18.04 -10.67
N LEU A 18 -13.19 18.63 -10.82
CA LEU A 18 -13.02 20.06 -11.14
C LEU A 18 -12.81 20.31 -12.64
N ASP A 19 -12.92 19.27 -13.47
CA ASP A 19 -12.66 19.33 -14.92
C ASP A 19 -11.26 19.87 -15.26
N MET A 20 -10.27 19.43 -14.48
CA MET A 20 -8.85 19.80 -14.61
C MET A 20 -8.01 18.59 -15.04
N ASP A 21 -6.98 18.86 -15.83
CA ASP A 21 -6.05 17.81 -16.26
C ASP A 21 -5.22 17.27 -15.09
N THR A 22 -5.08 15.95 -15.05
CA THR A 22 -4.20 15.25 -14.09
C THR A 22 -2.79 15.15 -14.69
N PRO A 23 -1.73 15.64 -14.01
CA PRO A 23 -0.36 15.50 -14.48
C PRO A 23 0.07 14.06 -14.65
N GLU A 24 0.93 13.78 -15.66
CA GLU A 24 1.37 12.40 -15.98
C GLU A 24 2.15 11.70 -14.87
N PHE A 25 2.77 12.45 -13.96
CA PHE A 25 3.51 11.89 -12.83
C PHE A 25 2.62 11.35 -11.72
N VAL A 26 1.32 11.60 -11.76
CA VAL A 26 0.38 11.13 -10.73
C VAL A 26 0.11 9.64 -10.91
N SER A 27 0.46 8.85 -9.91
CA SER A 27 0.27 7.39 -9.92
C SER A 27 -1.11 6.93 -9.44
N GLY A 28 -1.90 7.85 -8.86
CA GLY A 28 -3.27 7.59 -8.42
C GLY A 28 -4.23 7.37 -9.59
N LYS A 29 -5.38 6.80 -9.29
CA LYS A 29 -6.50 6.63 -10.23
C LYS A 29 -7.74 7.29 -9.64
N SER A 30 -8.40 8.14 -10.42
CA SER A 30 -9.65 8.75 -9.97
C SER A 30 -10.69 7.70 -9.59
N PHE A 31 -11.32 7.89 -8.46
CA PHE A 31 -12.49 7.11 -8.05
C PHE A 31 -13.80 7.89 -8.20
N ALA A 32 -13.81 8.99 -8.96
CA ALA A 32 -15.04 9.72 -9.28
C ALA A 32 -16.18 8.82 -9.83
N PRO A 33 -15.90 7.76 -10.62
CA PRO A 33 -16.94 6.81 -11.03
C PRO A 33 -17.66 6.12 -9.86
N LEU A 34 -16.95 5.86 -8.72
CA LEU A 34 -17.55 5.24 -7.54
C LEU A 34 -18.53 6.18 -6.81
N LEU A 35 -18.39 7.49 -6.99
CA LEU A 35 -19.30 8.48 -6.41
C LEU A 35 -20.66 8.48 -7.14
N LYS A 36 -20.68 8.00 -8.38
CA LYS A 36 -21.89 7.90 -9.23
C LYS A 36 -22.51 6.51 -9.16
N ASP A 37 -21.67 5.47 -9.12
CA ASP A 37 -22.07 4.05 -9.04
C ASP A 37 -21.18 3.30 -8.05
N SER A 38 -21.74 2.88 -6.93
CA SER A 38 -21.02 2.13 -5.89
C SER A 38 -20.52 0.75 -6.34
N ASN A 39 -21.01 0.25 -7.49
CA ASN A 39 -20.55 -1.01 -8.10
C ASN A 39 -19.42 -0.82 -9.11
N ALA A 40 -19.10 0.44 -9.47
CA ALA A 40 -17.98 0.71 -10.35
C ALA A 40 -16.67 0.17 -9.77
N ARG A 41 -15.69 -0.12 -10.60
CA ARG A 41 -14.37 -0.59 -10.21
C ARG A 41 -13.30 0.27 -10.84
N VAL A 42 -12.39 0.78 -10.02
CA VAL A 42 -11.26 1.60 -10.47
C VAL A 42 -9.93 0.89 -10.30
N ARG A 43 -9.86 -0.05 -9.35
CA ARG A 43 -8.68 -0.89 -9.13
C ARG A 43 -9.04 -2.22 -8.46
N GLU A 44 -8.18 -3.22 -8.68
CA GLU A 44 -8.33 -4.54 -8.08
C GLU A 44 -7.81 -4.58 -6.63
N SER A 45 -6.86 -3.71 -6.31
CA SER A 45 -6.24 -3.68 -4.99
C SER A 45 -5.62 -2.33 -4.65
N ALA A 46 -5.60 -2.00 -3.36
CA ALA A 46 -4.87 -0.86 -2.81
C ALA A 46 -3.62 -1.35 -2.08
N LEU A 47 -2.47 -0.72 -2.37
CA LEU A 47 -1.18 -0.99 -1.72
C LEU A 47 -0.92 0.06 -0.65
N THR A 48 -0.43 -0.39 0.50
CA THR A 48 0.05 0.48 1.59
C THR A 48 1.43 0.02 2.03
N GLU A 49 2.37 0.94 2.16
CA GLU A 49 3.64 0.71 2.85
C GLU A 49 3.47 1.11 4.31
N LEU A 50 3.94 0.25 5.21
CA LEU A 50 3.85 0.41 6.66
C LEU A 50 5.25 0.49 7.24
N GLY A 51 5.47 1.46 8.13
CA GLY A 51 6.68 1.54 8.94
C GLY A 51 6.30 1.53 10.41
N VAL A 52 6.75 0.53 11.15
CA VAL A 52 6.52 0.42 12.60
C VAL A 52 7.83 0.63 13.33
N ASN A 53 7.85 1.57 14.27
CA ASN A 53 8.94 1.72 15.21
C ASN A 53 8.65 0.81 16.42
N THR A 54 9.48 -0.20 16.63
CA THR A 54 9.24 -1.20 17.69
C THR A 54 9.51 -0.68 19.10
N GLY A 55 9.96 0.57 19.26
CA GLY A 55 10.36 1.12 20.57
C GLY A 55 11.73 0.65 21.05
N TYR A 56 12.30 -0.38 20.44
CA TYR A 56 13.64 -0.91 20.76
C TYR A 56 14.70 -0.50 19.72
N GLY A 57 14.46 0.60 19.00
CA GLY A 57 15.37 1.13 17.97
C GLY A 57 15.34 0.41 16.63
N ALA A 58 14.56 -0.66 16.47
CA ALA A 58 14.38 -1.33 15.20
C ALA A 58 13.16 -0.79 14.45
N LYS A 59 13.34 -0.45 13.18
CA LYS A 59 12.22 -0.18 12.25
C LYS A 59 11.85 -1.47 11.55
N VAL A 60 10.59 -1.85 11.64
CA VAL A 60 10.01 -2.94 10.85
C VAL A 60 9.19 -2.32 9.73
N SER A 61 9.52 -2.65 8.50
CA SER A 61 8.74 -2.26 7.34
C SER A 61 7.82 -3.40 6.91
N GLY A 62 6.65 -3.07 6.43
CA GLY A 62 5.71 -4.01 5.87
C GLY A 62 4.98 -3.43 4.66
N TYR A 63 4.44 -4.31 3.85
CA TYR A 63 3.57 -3.95 2.74
C TYR A 63 2.24 -4.66 2.90
N SER A 64 1.16 -3.92 2.75
CA SER A 64 -0.20 -4.45 2.83
C SER A 64 -0.92 -4.26 1.51
N ILE A 65 -1.61 -5.30 1.06
CA ILE A 65 -2.52 -5.22 -0.09
C ILE A 65 -3.94 -5.50 0.37
N LYS A 66 -4.85 -4.60 0.02
CA LYS A 66 -6.28 -4.70 0.30
C LYS A 66 -7.02 -4.91 -1.01
N THR A 67 -7.78 -6.00 -1.10
CA THR A 67 -8.74 -6.28 -2.18
C THR A 67 -10.17 -6.04 -1.69
N ASP A 68 -11.18 -6.33 -2.49
CA ASP A 68 -12.58 -6.28 -2.04
C ASP A 68 -12.81 -7.13 -0.79
N ARG A 69 -12.21 -8.32 -0.73
CA ARG A 69 -12.48 -9.30 0.31
C ARG A 69 -11.32 -9.51 1.28
N TYR A 70 -10.09 -9.54 0.80
CA TYR A 70 -8.93 -9.92 1.60
C TYR A 70 -8.02 -8.75 1.89
N ARG A 71 -7.35 -8.82 3.04
CA ARG A 71 -6.13 -8.06 3.30
C ARG A 71 -5.00 -9.03 3.56
N LEU A 72 -3.89 -8.86 2.84
CA LEU A 72 -2.62 -9.53 3.11
C LEU A 72 -1.59 -8.48 3.49
N THR A 73 -0.94 -8.66 4.63
CA THR A 73 0.24 -7.86 5.03
C THR A 73 1.46 -8.77 5.10
N GLN A 74 2.55 -8.31 4.49
CA GLN A 74 3.85 -8.93 4.51
C GLN A 74 4.78 -8.08 5.37
N TRP A 75 5.39 -8.66 6.40
CA TRP A 75 6.33 -8.00 7.29
C TRP A 75 7.78 -8.34 6.96
N GLY A 76 8.63 -7.31 6.90
CA GLY A 76 10.02 -7.44 6.50
C GLY A 76 10.19 -7.75 5.01
N TYR A 77 11.45 -7.81 4.58
CA TYR A 77 11.78 -8.13 3.19
C TYR A 77 11.31 -9.55 2.84
N ASN A 78 10.52 -9.66 1.78
CA ASN A 78 9.92 -10.93 1.33
C ASN A 78 9.18 -11.73 2.42
N GLY A 79 8.64 -11.04 3.45
CA GLY A 79 7.86 -11.71 4.49
C GLY A 79 8.69 -12.47 5.53
N VAL A 80 9.99 -12.16 5.65
CA VAL A 80 10.89 -12.83 6.60
C VAL A 80 10.41 -12.73 8.05
N LEU A 81 9.66 -11.69 8.39
CA LEU A 81 9.08 -11.48 9.72
C LEU A 81 7.65 -12.02 9.86
N GLY A 82 7.08 -12.56 8.79
CA GLY A 82 5.78 -13.18 8.79
C GLY A 82 4.74 -12.49 7.90
N PHE A 83 3.55 -13.08 7.91
CA PHE A 83 2.40 -12.60 7.16
C PHE A 83 1.17 -12.51 8.05
N GLU A 84 0.28 -11.59 7.69
CA GLU A 84 -1.08 -11.54 8.19
C GLU A 84 -2.05 -11.63 7.02
N LEU A 85 -3.08 -12.44 7.16
CA LEU A 85 -4.14 -12.59 6.17
C LEU A 85 -5.50 -12.53 6.85
N TYR A 86 -6.37 -11.67 6.35
CA TYR A 86 -7.73 -11.49 6.87
C TYR A 86 -8.76 -11.61 5.76
N ASP A 87 -9.91 -12.22 6.09
CA ASP A 87 -11.05 -12.39 5.18
C ASP A 87 -12.21 -11.53 5.67
N HIS A 88 -12.38 -10.35 5.10
CA HIS A 88 -13.41 -9.39 5.50
C HIS A 88 -14.85 -9.84 5.23
N LYS A 89 -15.04 -10.96 4.55
CA LYS A 89 -16.37 -11.56 4.43
C LYS A 89 -16.87 -12.08 5.78
N PHE A 90 -15.96 -12.57 6.63
CA PHE A 90 -16.27 -13.19 7.90
C PHE A 90 -15.66 -12.46 9.10
N ASP A 91 -14.62 -11.66 8.89
CA ASP A 91 -13.84 -10.98 9.93
C ASP A 91 -13.50 -9.56 9.48
N LYS A 92 -14.43 -8.62 9.65
CA LYS A 92 -14.24 -7.21 9.28
C LYS A 92 -13.28 -6.47 10.20
N GLU A 93 -13.16 -6.94 11.44
CA GLU A 93 -12.34 -6.34 12.50
C GLU A 93 -10.90 -6.88 12.51
N GLU A 94 -10.58 -7.83 11.59
CA GLU A 94 -9.23 -8.40 11.44
C GLU A 94 -8.71 -9.07 12.73
N LEU A 95 -9.59 -9.78 13.46
CA LEU A 95 -9.27 -10.40 14.74
C LEU A 95 -8.54 -11.74 14.59
N LYS A 96 -8.71 -12.43 13.45
CA LYS A 96 -8.17 -13.77 13.22
C LYS A 96 -7.22 -13.80 12.04
N ASN A 97 -5.93 -13.90 12.33
CA ASN A 97 -4.91 -14.08 11.28
C ASN A 97 -5.00 -15.49 10.65
N LEU A 98 -5.30 -15.55 9.36
CA LEU A 98 -5.47 -16.76 8.57
C LEU A 98 -4.21 -17.18 7.81
N SER A 99 -3.10 -16.46 7.94
CA SER A 99 -1.88 -16.68 7.13
C SER A 99 -1.24 -18.05 7.31
N LYS A 100 -1.52 -18.74 8.44
CA LYS A 100 -1.02 -20.09 8.77
C LYS A 100 -2.08 -21.18 8.65
N VAL A 101 -3.27 -20.85 8.14
CA VAL A 101 -4.38 -21.81 7.97
C VAL A 101 -4.28 -22.47 6.60
N ASP A 102 -4.15 -23.78 6.53
CA ASP A 102 -3.88 -24.53 5.30
C ASP A 102 -4.91 -24.28 4.20
N SER A 103 -6.20 -24.18 4.53
CA SER A 103 -7.27 -23.89 3.58
C SER A 103 -7.15 -22.52 2.91
N TYR A 104 -6.38 -21.59 3.48
CA TYR A 104 -6.10 -20.25 2.93
C TYR A 104 -4.75 -20.13 2.24
N LYS A 105 -3.97 -21.22 2.19
CA LYS A 105 -2.63 -21.21 1.59
C LYS A 105 -2.63 -20.69 0.15
N PHE A 106 -3.52 -21.21 -0.69
CA PHE A 106 -3.63 -20.79 -2.09
C PHE A 106 -3.94 -19.30 -2.22
N ILE A 107 -4.86 -18.77 -1.39
CA ILE A 107 -5.23 -17.36 -1.37
C ILE A 107 -4.03 -16.50 -0.93
N LYS A 108 -3.33 -16.91 0.12
CA LYS A 108 -2.12 -16.21 0.59
C LYS A 108 -1.06 -16.16 -0.51
N ASP A 109 -0.78 -17.29 -1.15
CA ASP A 109 0.26 -17.38 -2.18
C ASP A 109 -0.09 -16.49 -3.40
N SER A 110 -1.35 -16.53 -3.86
CA SER A 110 -1.86 -15.66 -4.94
C SER A 110 -1.76 -14.18 -4.59
N LEU A 111 -2.17 -13.78 -3.39
CA LEU A 111 -2.09 -12.39 -2.96
C LEU A 111 -0.64 -11.93 -2.75
N THR A 112 0.26 -12.81 -2.34
CA THR A 112 1.69 -12.52 -2.22
C THR A 112 2.30 -12.20 -3.59
N GLU A 113 1.91 -12.94 -4.63
CA GLU A 113 2.35 -12.65 -6.00
C GLU A 113 1.84 -11.28 -6.48
N VAL A 114 0.56 -10.98 -6.26
CA VAL A 114 -0.02 -9.67 -6.59
C VAL A 114 0.69 -8.56 -5.82
N LEU A 115 0.91 -8.74 -4.51
CA LEU A 115 1.62 -7.79 -3.66
C LEU A 115 3.03 -7.49 -4.20
N SER A 116 3.78 -8.53 -4.55
CA SER A 116 5.14 -8.40 -5.10
C SER A 116 5.16 -7.58 -6.39
N LYS A 117 4.23 -7.84 -7.32
CA LYS A 117 4.07 -7.07 -8.56
C LYS A 117 3.74 -5.60 -8.26
N ARG A 118 2.84 -5.35 -7.31
CA ARG A 118 2.44 -3.98 -6.93
C ARG A 118 3.58 -3.21 -6.26
N ILE A 119 4.41 -3.86 -5.44
CA ILE A 119 5.60 -3.24 -4.83
C ILE A 119 6.59 -2.82 -5.91
N VAL A 120 6.88 -3.70 -6.87
CA VAL A 120 7.79 -3.39 -7.99
C VAL A 120 7.26 -2.22 -8.81
N GLU A 121 5.95 -2.21 -9.10
CA GLU A 121 5.32 -1.13 -9.86
C GLU A 121 5.38 0.21 -9.10
N ALA A 122 5.09 0.21 -7.80
CA ALA A 122 5.09 1.42 -6.98
C ALA A 122 6.50 2.03 -6.79
N LYS A 123 7.55 1.23 -6.98
CA LYS A 123 8.95 1.70 -6.90
C LYS A 123 9.49 2.23 -8.22
N LYS A 124 8.74 2.15 -9.31
CA LYS A 124 9.16 2.75 -10.58
C LYS A 124 9.15 4.27 -10.47
N GLN A 125 10.11 4.90 -11.14
CA GLN A 125 10.14 6.34 -11.26
C GLN A 125 8.85 6.86 -11.92
N PRO A 126 8.20 7.87 -11.36
CA PRO A 126 7.05 8.50 -12.00
C PRO A 126 7.45 9.11 -13.36
N LYS A 127 6.55 9.06 -14.33
CA LYS A 127 6.79 9.68 -15.64
C LYS A 127 6.93 11.20 -15.47
N GLY A 128 7.86 11.79 -16.24
CA GLY A 128 8.04 13.24 -16.30
C GLY A 128 8.67 13.86 -15.05
N LEU A 129 9.19 13.05 -14.13
CA LEU A 129 9.96 13.52 -12.98
C LEU A 129 11.35 12.94 -13.02
N ASP A 130 12.37 13.82 -13.01
CA ASP A 130 13.73 13.45 -12.77
C ASP A 130 14.02 13.43 -11.26
N PHE A 131 14.80 12.46 -10.79
CA PHE A 131 15.28 12.52 -9.42
C PHE A 131 16.23 13.69 -9.24
N VAL A 132 15.98 14.51 -8.22
CA VAL A 132 16.79 15.70 -7.92
C VAL A 132 18.18 15.33 -7.37
N THR A 133 18.39 14.07 -6.97
CA THR A 133 19.66 13.59 -6.41
C THR A 133 20.11 12.30 -7.07
N ASP A 134 21.41 12.23 -7.39
CA ASP A 134 22.07 11.02 -7.89
C ASP A 134 22.22 9.92 -6.83
N ASN A 135 21.88 10.21 -5.57
CA ASN A 135 21.96 9.26 -4.46
C ASN A 135 20.61 9.10 -3.74
N PRO A 136 19.78 8.11 -4.15
CA PRO A 136 18.52 7.80 -3.49
C PRO A 136 18.64 7.39 -2.01
N GLN A 137 19.85 7.09 -1.53
CA GLN A 137 20.09 6.69 -0.15
C GLN A 137 20.17 7.87 0.81
N GLU A 138 20.51 9.08 0.35
CA GLU A 138 20.56 10.28 1.21
C GLU A 138 19.20 10.64 1.84
N TRP A 139 18.09 10.22 1.21
CA TRP A 139 16.74 10.42 1.76
C TRP A 139 16.35 9.42 2.84
N ARG A 140 17.15 8.38 3.08
CA ARG A 140 16.85 7.27 3.99
C ARG A 140 17.63 7.30 5.29
N GLU A 141 18.60 8.21 5.42
CA GLU A 141 19.30 8.35 6.70
C GLU A 141 18.36 9.02 7.70
N PRO A 142 18.14 8.40 8.88
CA PRO A 142 17.42 9.06 9.96
C PRO A 142 18.17 10.33 10.28
N ARG A 143 17.53 11.50 10.26
CA ARG A 143 18.11 12.70 10.84
C ARG A 143 18.51 12.36 12.26
N GLU A 144 19.81 12.45 12.56
CA GLU A 144 20.27 12.37 13.93
C GLU A 144 19.52 13.43 14.73
N VAL A 145 18.71 12.96 15.65
CA VAL A 145 18.10 13.84 16.63
C VAL A 145 19.25 14.27 17.54
N HIS A 146 19.81 15.44 17.25
CA HIS A 146 20.74 16.05 18.18
C HIS A 146 20.00 16.24 19.51
N SER A 147 20.23 15.33 20.44
CA SER A 147 19.87 15.55 21.83
C SER A 147 20.68 16.75 22.30
N GLN A 148 20.02 17.89 22.47
CA GLN A 148 20.62 19.04 23.11
C GLN A 148 21.08 18.63 24.55
N PRO A 149 22.33 18.85 24.95
CA PRO A 149 22.73 18.61 26.31
C PRO A 149 21.99 19.60 27.22
N LYS A 150 21.54 19.09 28.38
CA LYS A 150 20.95 19.89 29.45
C LYS A 150 22.02 20.79 30.10
#